data_2f56571ee277392579258c07d29c1651
#
_entry.id   2f56571ee277392579258c07d29c1651
#
_cell.length_a   1.000
_cell.length_b   1.000
_cell.length_c   1.000
_cell.angle_alpha   90.00
_cell.angle_beta   90.00
_cell.angle_gamma   90.00
#
_symmetry.space_group_name_H-M   'P 1'
#
loop_
_entity.id
_entity.type
_entity.pdbx_description
1 polymer ?
#
loop_
_entity_poly.entity_id
_entity_poly.type
_entity_poly.pdbx_seq_one_letter_code
_entity_poly.pdbx_strand_id
1 'polypeptide(L)'
;MRLWRKHGFRNARHSLLSLALMLLMLFGPAICGGAVRMASAQAMDVVTLPQPLTESHYPVERALRQRRSLRDFAATALTLKEVSQLLWAAQGVTSPQGLRTAPSAGALYPLETYFVAGNVSGLAPGIYRYLPRAHRLVRVSQGDKRANLAAAALGQPSISKAPGVVVLTAVERRTTGKYGPRGIAYLEREAGHAAQNLLLQATALGLGGVPIGAFVDARVAAILGLPADARPLYLIPVGRPGPGDSASKPRSAR
;
A
#
# COMPACT_ATOMS: atom_id res chain seq x y z
N MET A 1 -31.38 1.82 -63.30
CA MET A 1 -32.42 2.52 -64.04
C MET A 1 -32.75 3.80 -63.32
N ARG A 2 -32.45 4.94 -64.05
CA ARG A 2 -32.90 6.34 -63.89
C ARG A 2 -32.56 7.04 -62.54
N LEU A 3 -31.64 8.00 -62.51
CA LEU A 3 -31.44 9.30 -63.14
C LEU A 3 -32.17 10.48 -62.47
N TRP A 4 -31.32 11.48 -62.10
CA TRP A 4 -31.54 12.95 -62.16
C TRP A 4 -32.24 13.57 -60.95
N ARG A 5 -31.82 14.78 -60.43
CA ARG A 5 -31.28 16.01 -61.09
C ARG A 5 -30.60 16.93 -60.06
N LYS A 6 -29.59 17.63 -60.55
CA LYS A 6 -28.94 18.84 -60.01
C LYS A 6 -29.81 20.09 -60.16
N HIS A 7 -29.68 21.06 -59.25
CA HIS A 7 -29.69 22.52 -59.45
C HIS A 7 -29.13 23.10 -58.16
N GLY A 8 -28.21 23.97 -58.02
CA GLY A 8 -27.49 24.96 -58.79
C GLY A 8 -28.11 26.36 -58.80
N PHE A 9 -27.61 27.29 -57.90
CA PHE A 9 -27.64 28.78 -58.10
C PHE A 9 -26.92 29.38 -56.88
N ARG A 10 -25.81 29.96 -56.95
CA ARG A 10 -25.11 31.18 -57.45
C ARG A 10 -25.53 32.47 -56.70
N ASN A 11 -24.53 33.01 -55.98
CA ASN A 11 -24.11 34.41 -55.79
C ASN A 11 -25.10 35.48 -55.35
N ALA A 12 -24.84 36.10 -54.20
CA ALA A 12 -24.85 37.56 -54.09
C ALA A 12 -23.84 38.02 -53.02
N ARG A 13 -22.77 38.66 -53.46
CA ARG A 13 -21.89 39.56 -52.70
C ARG A 13 -22.61 40.90 -52.56
N HIS A 14 -22.40 41.60 -51.47
CA HIS A 14 -22.08 43.01 -51.29
C HIS A 14 -22.68 43.62 -50.03
N SER A 15 -21.81 44.26 -49.28
CA SER A 15 -22.00 45.51 -48.51
C SER A 15 -22.83 45.45 -47.23
N LEU A 16 -22.13 45.62 -46.16
CA LEU A 16 -22.33 46.66 -45.15
C LEU A 16 -21.15 46.63 -44.14
N LEU A 17 -20.03 47.20 -44.60
CA LEU A 17 -19.07 47.85 -43.68
C LEU A 17 -19.69 49.19 -43.26
N SER A 18 -19.50 49.56 -42.01
CA SER A 18 -19.83 50.86 -41.38
C SER A 18 -21.06 50.78 -40.47
N LEU A 19 -20.91 50.42 -39.23
CA LEU A 19 -21.39 51.08 -38.01
C LEU A 19 -21.10 50.23 -36.77
N ALA A 20 -19.86 50.16 -36.32
CA ALA A 20 -19.53 49.65 -35.01
C ALA A 20 -18.13 50.16 -34.57
N LEU A 21 -17.98 51.49 -34.64
CA LEU A 21 -16.80 52.14 -34.07
C LEU A 21 -17.23 53.31 -33.19
N MET A 22 -17.97 53.06 -32.16
CA MET A 22 -18.19 54.04 -31.08
C MET A 22 -18.98 53.42 -29.91
N LEU A 23 -18.43 52.45 -29.23
CA LEU A 23 -18.77 52.14 -27.82
C LEU A 23 -17.69 51.26 -27.19
N LEU A 24 -16.46 51.73 -27.22
CA LEU A 24 -15.33 51.05 -26.62
C LEU A 24 -14.60 51.99 -25.67
N MET A 25 -15.21 52.44 -24.62
CA MET A 25 -14.62 53.18 -23.51
C MET A 25 -15.68 53.21 -22.38
N LEU A 26 -15.74 52.16 -21.55
CA LEU A 26 -16.25 52.26 -20.16
C LEU A 26 -16.45 50.88 -19.50
N PHE A 27 -15.60 49.93 -19.74
CA PHE A 27 -15.45 48.80 -18.77
C PHE A 27 -14.00 48.46 -18.69
N GLY A 28 -13.32 49.01 -17.70
CA GLY A 28 -11.99 48.58 -17.30
C GLY A 28 -12.04 47.11 -16.88
N PRO A 29 -11.03 46.28 -17.21
CA PRO A 29 -10.94 44.92 -16.73
C PRO A 29 -10.69 44.94 -15.23
N ALA A 30 -11.69 44.61 -14.42
CA ALA A 30 -11.49 44.16 -13.08
C ALA A 30 -10.66 42.87 -13.15
N ILE A 31 -9.34 43.02 -13.05
CA ILE A 31 -8.41 41.91 -12.88
C ILE A 31 -8.70 41.34 -11.50
N CYS A 32 -9.69 40.44 -11.44
CA CYS A 32 -9.89 39.57 -10.31
C CYS A 32 -8.71 38.59 -10.32
N GLY A 33 -7.62 38.99 -9.66
CA GLY A 33 -6.44 38.16 -9.42
C GLY A 33 -6.80 36.95 -8.57
N GLY A 34 -7.55 36.01 -9.15
CA GLY A 34 -7.68 34.67 -8.63
C GLY A 34 -6.31 34.01 -8.69
N ALA A 35 -5.54 34.12 -7.61
CA ALA A 35 -4.36 33.31 -7.41
C ALA A 35 -4.81 31.84 -7.50
N VAL A 36 -4.68 31.24 -8.67
CA VAL A 36 -4.70 29.79 -8.84
C VAL A 36 -3.56 29.28 -7.96
N ARG A 37 -3.89 28.91 -6.71
CA ARG A 37 -3.00 28.10 -5.89
C ARG A 37 -2.74 26.84 -6.70
N MET A 38 -1.66 26.82 -7.46
CA MET A 38 -1.08 25.58 -7.93
C MET A 38 -0.83 24.76 -6.66
N ALA A 39 -1.64 23.73 -6.48
CA ALA A 39 -1.37 22.71 -5.49
C ALA A 39 0.04 22.21 -5.82
N SER A 40 1.01 22.58 -4.99
CA SER A 40 2.36 22.06 -5.12
C SER A 40 2.22 20.54 -5.12
N ALA A 41 2.61 19.89 -6.22
CA ALA A 41 2.77 18.46 -6.25
C ALA A 41 3.74 18.14 -5.11
N GLN A 42 3.21 17.64 -3.99
CA GLN A 42 4.03 17.20 -2.88
C GLN A 42 4.97 16.16 -3.45
N ALA A 43 6.26 16.49 -3.49
CA ALA A 43 7.28 15.53 -3.85
C ALA A 43 7.03 14.28 -2.99
N MET A 44 6.70 13.15 -3.63
CA MET A 44 6.43 11.92 -2.90
C MET A 44 7.71 11.55 -2.15
N ASP A 45 7.67 11.59 -0.82
CA ASP A 45 8.81 11.18 -0.01
C ASP A 45 9.12 9.70 -0.29
N VAL A 46 10.19 9.49 -1.01
CA VAL A 46 10.69 8.16 -1.37
C VAL A 46 11.84 7.81 -0.45
N VAL A 47 11.69 6.71 0.27
CA VAL A 47 12.74 6.17 1.14
C VAL A 47 13.34 4.94 0.48
N THR A 48 14.62 5.00 0.14
CA THR A 48 15.37 3.83 -0.32
C THR A 48 15.62 2.90 0.86
N LEU A 49 15.21 1.64 0.73
CA LEU A 49 15.44 0.64 1.76
C LEU A 49 16.86 0.07 1.65
N PRO A 50 17.48 -0.31 2.81
CA PRO A 50 18.68 -1.13 2.79
C PRO A 50 18.49 -2.41 1.98
N GLN A 51 19.53 -2.86 1.28
CA GLN A 51 19.44 -4.12 0.51
C GLN A 51 19.13 -5.29 1.46
N PRO A 52 18.20 -6.18 1.08
CA PRO A 52 17.85 -7.33 1.89
C PRO A 52 18.98 -8.37 1.86
N LEU A 53 19.11 -9.11 2.94
CA LEU A 53 19.93 -10.31 2.97
C LEU A 53 19.19 -11.42 2.25
N THR A 54 19.86 -12.10 1.33
CA THR A 54 19.34 -13.24 0.59
C THR A 54 19.76 -14.58 1.19
N GLU A 55 20.73 -14.54 2.12
CA GLU A 55 21.26 -15.69 2.84
C GLU A 55 21.40 -15.38 4.33
N SER A 56 21.24 -16.39 5.17
CA SER A 56 21.48 -16.29 6.61
C SER A 56 21.85 -17.65 7.20
N HIS A 57 22.50 -17.64 8.38
CA HIS A 57 22.80 -18.87 9.14
C HIS A 57 21.62 -19.35 10.01
N TYR A 58 20.43 -18.74 9.90
CA TYR A 58 19.25 -19.14 10.67
C TYR A 58 18.43 -20.15 9.88
N PRO A 59 18.40 -21.45 10.27
CA PRO A 59 17.72 -22.48 9.51
C PRO A 59 16.20 -22.25 9.46
N VAL A 60 15.58 -22.52 8.31
CA VAL A 60 14.13 -22.39 8.12
C VAL A 60 13.34 -23.29 9.08
N GLU A 61 13.86 -24.49 9.39
CA GLU A 61 13.26 -25.43 10.34
C GLU A 61 13.21 -24.83 11.76
N ARG A 62 14.22 -24.06 12.13
CA ARG A 62 14.24 -23.36 13.41
C ARG A 62 13.20 -22.25 13.42
N ALA A 63 13.04 -21.48 12.33
CA ALA A 63 12.00 -20.46 12.20
C ALA A 63 10.61 -21.08 12.31
N LEU A 64 10.34 -22.17 11.59
CA LEU A 64 9.09 -22.92 11.63
C LEU A 64 8.76 -23.39 13.04
N ARG A 65 9.74 -23.97 13.74
CA ARG A 65 9.59 -24.47 15.11
C ARG A 65 9.34 -23.37 16.12
N GLN A 66 9.96 -22.20 15.98
CA GLN A 66 9.94 -21.13 16.97
C GLN A 66 8.90 -20.06 16.74
N ARG A 67 8.40 -19.88 15.50
CA ARG A 67 7.41 -18.88 15.17
C ARG A 67 6.17 -19.02 16.06
N ARG A 68 5.80 -17.95 16.76
CA ARG A 68 4.54 -17.83 17.54
C ARG A 68 3.85 -16.51 17.17
N SER A 69 2.53 -16.45 17.37
CA SER A 69 1.76 -15.22 17.29
C SER A 69 2.07 -14.34 18.49
N LEU A 70 2.79 -13.25 18.25
CA LEU A 70 3.22 -12.26 19.24
C LEU A 70 2.22 -11.10 19.29
N ARG A 71 1.72 -10.77 20.48
CA ARG A 71 0.71 -9.71 20.68
C ARG A 71 1.15 -8.64 21.70
N ASP A 72 2.21 -8.88 22.44
CA ASP A 72 2.85 -7.91 23.31
C ASP A 72 4.25 -7.57 22.82
N PHE A 73 4.55 -6.30 22.72
CA PHE A 73 5.75 -5.79 22.10
C PHE A 73 6.54 -4.93 23.07
N ALA A 74 7.85 -5.09 23.07
CA ALA A 74 8.76 -4.18 23.75
C ALA A 74 8.72 -2.79 23.08
N ALA A 75 8.97 -1.75 23.86
CA ALA A 75 9.01 -0.36 23.37
C ALA A 75 10.20 -0.05 22.44
N THR A 76 11.03 -1.04 22.13
CA THR A 76 12.22 -0.90 21.29
C THR A 76 11.84 -0.61 19.84
N ALA A 77 12.46 0.41 19.24
CA ALA A 77 12.26 0.75 17.85
C ALA A 77 12.69 -0.39 16.91
N LEU A 78 11.99 -0.52 15.78
CA LEU A 78 12.53 -1.26 14.63
C LEU A 78 13.61 -0.44 13.94
N THR A 79 14.59 -1.11 13.37
CA THR A 79 15.53 -0.49 12.44
C THR A 79 14.98 -0.51 11.01
N LEU A 80 15.40 0.43 10.17
CA LEU A 80 15.04 0.43 8.75
C LEU A 80 15.50 -0.84 8.02
N LYS A 81 16.61 -1.46 8.47
CA LYS A 81 17.10 -2.75 7.95
C LYS A 81 16.14 -3.90 8.25
N GLU A 82 15.59 -3.95 9.45
CA GLU A 82 14.57 -4.95 9.82
C GLU A 82 13.29 -4.75 9.01
N VAL A 83 12.80 -3.51 8.87
CA VAL A 83 11.63 -3.20 8.02
C VAL A 83 11.87 -3.64 6.58
N SER A 84 13.03 -3.32 6.02
CA SER A 84 13.44 -3.74 4.68
C SER A 84 13.36 -5.26 4.51
N GLN A 85 13.96 -6.00 5.44
CA GLN A 85 14.01 -7.46 5.39
C GLN A 85 12.62 -8.09 5.50
N LEU A 86 11.74 -7.56 6.36
CA LEU A 86 10.36 -8.04 6.52
C LEU A 86 9.53 -7.82 5.25
N LEU A 87 9.64 -6.64 4.63
CA LEU A 87 8.92 -6.31 3.40
C LEU A 87 9.41 -7.15 2.22
N TRP A 88 10.73 -7.35 2.12
CA TRP A 88 11.30 -8.24 1.12
C TRP A 88 10.83 -9.69 1.31
N ALA A 89 10.83 -10.21 2.54
CA ALA A 89 10.35 -11.56 2.81
C ALA A 89 8.89 -11.76 2.40
N ALA A 90 8.05 -10.74 2.57
CA ALA A 90 6.64 -10.79 2.16
C ALA A 90 6.45 -10.77 0.64
N GLN A 91 7.10 -9.83 -0.07
CA GLN A 91 6.80 -9.54 -1.48
C GLN A 91 8.02 -9.09 -2.31
N GLY A 92 9.25 -9.31 -1.82
CA GLY A 92 10.47 -8.92 -2.52
C GLY A 92 10.63 -9.64 -3.85
N VAL A 93 11.25 -8.95 -4.82
CA VAL A 93 11.59 -9.53 -6.12
C VAL A 93 12.84 -10.37 -5.98
N THR A 94 12.83 -11.58 -6.54
CA THR A 94 13.89 -12.59 -6.45
C THR A 94 14.50 -12.96 -7.78
N SER A 95 13.97 -12.43 -8.89
CA SER A 95 14.50 -12.73 -10.23
C SER A 95 14.35 -11.53 -11.17
N PRO A 96 15.16 -11.46 -12.25
CA PRO A 96 15.03 -10.41 -13.27
C PRO A 96 13.65 -10.38 -13.94
N GLN A 97 12.95 -11.54 -14.01
CA GLN A 97 11.60 -11.66 -14.56
C GLN A 97 10.54 -11.08 -13.62
N GLY A 98 10.92 -10.71 -12.39
CA GLY A 98 10.03 -10.12 -11.40
C GLY A 98 9.28 -11.12 -10.54
N LEU A 99 9.75 -12.37 -10.48
CA LEU A 99 9.23 -13.34 -9.51
C LEU A 99 9.48 -12.85 -8.09
N ARG A 100 8.58 -13.20 -7.18
CA ARG A 100 8.63 -12.72 -5.79
C ARG A 100 8.88 -13.86 -4.81
N THR A 101 9.19 -13.51 -3.59
CA THR A 101 9.35 -14.43 -2.45
C THR A 101 8.10 -15.25 -2.16
N ALA A 102 6.90 -14.68 -2.37
CA ALA A 102 5.64 -15.41 -2.28
C ALA A 102 5.13 -15.80 -3.67
N PRO A 103 4.64 -17.05 -3.87
CA PRO A 103 4.05 -17.47 -5.12
C PRO A 103 2.72 -16.75 -5.37
N SER A 104 2.44 -16.43 -6.64
CA SER A 104 1.21 -15.79 -7.07
C SER A 104 0.56 -16.58 -8.21
N ALA A 105 -0.75 -16.74 -8.15
CA ALA A 105 -1.50 -17.42 -9.21
C ALA A 105 -1.30 -16.70 -10.55
N GLY A 106 -0.75 -17.42 -11.53
CA GLY A 106 -0.43 -16.88 -12.86
C GLY A 106 0.60 -15.75 -12.86
N ALA A 107 1.40 -15.60 -11.79
CA ALA A 107 2.34 -14.51 -11.57
C ALA A 107 1.70 -13.12 -11.71
N LEU A 108 0.45 -12.97 -11.28
CA LEU A 108 -0.33 -11.72 -11.42
C LEU A 108 -0.06 -10.70 -10.32
N TYR A 109 0.45 -11.16 -9.17
CA TYR A 109 0.87 -10.32 -8.04
C TYR A 109 -0.15 -9.24 -7.64
N PRO A 110 -1.37 -9.64 -7.23
CA PRO A 110 -2.42 -8.71 -6.82
C PRO A 110 -2.09 -7.95 -5.55
N LEU A 111 -1.16 -8.46 -4.72
CA LEU A 111 -0.87 -7.88 -3.42
C LEU A 111 -0.12 -6.55 -3.53
N GLU A 112 -0.62 -5.57 -2.78
CA GLU A 112 0.08 -4.34 -2.43
C GLU A 112 0.42 -4.39 -0.94
N THR A 113 1.63 -3.97 -0.58
CA THR A 113 2.10 -4.02 0.80
C THR A 113 2.29 -2.61 1.33
N TYR A 114 1.67 -2.32 2.46
CA TYR A 114 1.85 -1.06 3.18
C TYR A 114 2.59 -1.32 4.49
N PHE A 115 3.32 -0.32 4.93
CA PHE A 115 3.95 -0.28 6.25
C PHE A 115 3.48 0.96 7.00
N VAL A 116 2.86 0.75 8.16
CA VAL A 116 2.45 1.82 9.06
C VAL A 116 3.53 1.94 10.13
N ALA A 117 4.34 2.97 9.97
CA ALA A 117 5.45 3.27 10.88
C ALA A 117 4.98 4.05 12.10
N GLY A 118 5.36 3.61 13.27
CA GLY A 118 5.19 4.35 14.52
C GLY A 118 6.53 4.62 15.21
N ASN A 119 7.24 3.58 15.61
CA ASN A 119 8.55 3.68 16.26
C ASN A 119 9.62 2.93 15.44
N VAL A 120 10.20 3.61 14.46
CA VAL A 120 11.20 3.06 13.56
C VAL A 120 12.39 4.02 13.45
N SER A 121 13.59 3.55 13.74
CA SER A 121 14.80 4.36 13.62
C SER A 121 15.06 4.73 12.16
N GLY A 122 15.18 6.01 11.87
CA GLY A 122 15.44 6.52 10.52
C GLY A 122 14.21 6.59 9.60
N LEU A 123 12.99 6.38 10.12
CA LEU A 123 11.75 6.51 9.37
C LEU A 123 10.71 7.27 10.18
N ALA A 124 10.23 8.39 9.64
CA ALA A 124 9.21 9.20 10.31
C ALA A 124 7.88 8.42 10.44
N PRO A 125 7.09 8.67 11.50
CA PRO A 125 5.77 8.07 11.62
C PRO A 125 4.88 8.41 10.42
N GLY A 126 4.22 7.39 9.87
CA GLY A 126 3.39 7.54 8.67
C GLY A 126 2.96 6.23 8.05
N ILE A 127 2.22 6.34 6.95
CA ILE A 127 1.86 5.20 6.10
C ILE A 127 2.74 5.22 4.86
N TYR A 128 3.34 4.10 4.54
CA TYR A 128 4.22 3.92 3.42
C TYR A 128 3.76 2.74 2.55
N ARG A 129 3.77 2.91 1.24
CA ARG A 129 3.58 1.81 0.29
C ARG A 129 4.93 1.28 -0.14
N TYR A 130 5.10 -0.03 -0.07
CA TYR A 130 6.29 -0.73 -0.53
C TYR A 130 6.25 -0.95 -2.04
N LEU A 131 7.34 -0.65 -2.72
CA LEU A 131 7.55 -0.87 -4.15
C LEU A 131 8.55 -2.01 -4.35
N PRO A 132 8.10 -3.25 -4.59
CA PRO A 132 8.99 -4.43 -4.60
C PRO A 132 10.11 -4.35 -5.63
N ARG A 133 9.80 -3.91 -6.88
CA ARG A 133 10.82 -3.81 -7.95
C ARG A 133 11.92 -2.80 -7.67
N ALA A 134 11.58 -1.69 -7.04
CA ALA A 134 12.51 -0.63 -6.70
C ALA A 134 13.13 -0.82 -5.31
N HIS A 135 12.61 -1.72 -4.50
CA HIS A 135 12.94 -1.93 -3.09
C HIS A 135 12.93 -0.63 -2.30
N ARG A 136 11.82 0.12 -2.39
CA ARG A 136 11.64 1.45 -1.82
C ARG A 136 10.29 1.56 -1.12
N LEU A 137 10.20 2.54 -0.21
CA LEU A 137 8.95 2.99 0.36
C LEU A 137 8.56 4.35 -0.25
N VAL A 138 7.28 4.51 -0.54
CA VAL A 138 6.69 5.80 -0.91
C VAL A 138 5.71 6.20 0.19
N ARG A 139 5.91 7.37 0.78
CA ARG A 139 5.00 7.86 1.83
C ARG A 139 3.63 8.22 1.26
N VAL A 140 2.60 7.61 1.82
CA VAL A 140 1.19 7.84 1.48
C VAL A 140 0.58 8.90 2.39
N SER A 141 0.87 8.84 3.69
CA SER A 141 0.41 9.85 4.65
C SER A 141 1.39 10.02 5.81
N GLN A 142 1.33 11.19 6.43
CA GLN A 142 2.13 11.55 7.60
C GLN A 142 1.41 11.20 8.91
N GLY A 143 2.19 11.13 9.99
CA GLY A 143 1.71 10.93 11.35
C GLY A 143 1.41 9.48 11.69
N ASP A 144 1.45 9.18 12.97
CA ASP A 144 1.20 7.84 13.50
C ASP A 144 -0.28 7.46 13.35
N LYS A 145 -0.56 6.40 12.61
CA LYS A 145 -1.91 5.89 12.34
C LYS A 145 -2.21 4.56 13.03
N ARG A 146 -1.31 4.06 13.88
CA ARG A 146 -1.49 2.76 14.55
C ARG A 146 -2.71 2.74 15.47
N ALA A 147 -2.99 3.82 16.19
CA ALA A 147 -4.19 3.93 17.03
C ALA A 147 -5.49 3.88 16.19
N ASN A 148 -5.50 4.56 15.04
CA ASN A 148 -6.62 4.52 14.10
C ASN A 148 -6.84 3.11 13.56
N LEU A 149 -5.75 2.41 13.16
CA LEU A 149 -5.82 1.02 12.71
C LEU A 149 -6.32 0.08 13.81
N ALA A 150 -5.84 0.25 15.06
CA ALA A 150 -6.30 -0.54 16.19
C ALA A 150 -7.81 -0.37 16.41
N ALA A 151 -8.32 0.88 16.34
CA ALA A 151 -9.75 1.16 16.44
C ALA A 151 -10.55 0.55 15.28
N ALA A 152 -10.01 0.54 14.05
CA ALA A 152 -10.61 -0.14 12.90
C ALA A 152 -10.60 -1.67 13.05
N ALA A 153 -9.64 -2.21 13.79
CA ALA A 153 -9.46 -3.62 14.07
C ALA A 153 -10.01 -4.03 15.45
N LEU A 154 -11.22 -3.57 15.75
CA LEU A 154 -11.99 -3.96 16.96
C LEU A 154 -11.25 -3.64 18.28
N GLY A 155 -10.41 -2.60 18.29
CA GLY A 155 -9.68 -2.17 19.48
C GLY A 155 -8.49 -3.04 19.85
N GLN A 156 -7.96 -3.87 18.94
CA GLN A 156 -6.85 -4.79 19.26
C GLN A 156 -5.57 -4.04 19.65
N PRO A 157 -5.11 -4.14 20.92
CA PRO A 157 -4.00 -3.32 21.42
C PRO A 157 -2.64 -3.70 20.82
N SER A 158 -2.49 -4.92 20.28
CA SER A 158 -1.26 -5.34 19.59
C SER A 158 -0.90 -4.45 18.42
N ILE A 159 -1.89 -3.83 17.75
CA ILE A 159 -1.66 -2.92 16.62
C ILE A 159 -1.09 -1.58 17.09
N SER A 160 -1.67 -0.99 18.14
CA SER A 160 -1.21 0.32 18.64
C SER A 160 0.11 0.24 19.40
N LYS A 161 0.40 -0.91 20.04
CA LYS A 161 1.64 -1.14 20.81
C LYS A 161 2.84 -1.52 19.94
N ALA A 162 2.63 -2.19 18.81
CA ALA A 162 3.73 -2.58 17.92
C ALA A 162 4.48 -1.37 17.37
N PRO A 163 5.81 -1.41 17.23
CA PRO A 163 6.58 -0.32 16.63
C PRO A 163 6.24 -0.08 15.15
N GLY A 164 5.70 -1.08 14.44
CA GLY A 164 5.21 -0.96 13.08
C GLY A 164 4.18 -2.03 12.75
N VAL A 165 3.37 -1.77 11.71
CA VAL A 165 2.35 -2.71 11.21
C VAL A 165 2.51 -2.88 9.72
N VAL A 166 2.73 -4.11 9.26
CA VAL A 166 2.65 -4.44 7.84
C VAL A 166 1.19 -4.71 7.50
N VAL A 167 0.70 -4.10 6.43
CA VAL A 167 -0.66 -4.33 5.93
C VAL A 167 -0.57 -4.94 4.53
N LEU A 168 -1.16 -6.11 4.37
CA LEU A 168 -1.33 -6.74 3.06
C LEU A 168 -2.71 -6.36 2.53
N THR A 169 -2.73 -5.80 1.34
CA THR A 169 -3.95 -5.46 0.58
C THR A 169 -3.89 -6.13 -0.78
N ALA A 170 -5.01 -6.21 -1.49
CA ALA A 170 -5.03 -6.75 -2.85
C ALA A 170 -5.83 -5.87 -3.80
N VAL A 171 -5.33 -5.71 -5.03
CA VAL A 171 -6.06 -5.17 -6.17
C VAL A 171 -6.74 -6.34 -6.88
N GLU A 172 -8.01 -6.57 -6.57
CA GLU A 172 -8.74 -7.81 -6.93
C GLU A 172 -8.78 -8.07 -8.43
N ARG A 173 -8.97 -7.03 -9.25
CA ARG A 173 -9.07 -7.14 -10.72
C ARG A 173 -7.82 -7.75 -11.37
N ARG A 174 -6.65 -7.67 -10.72
CA ARG A 174 -5.42 -8.30 -11.25
C ARG A 174 -5.56 -9.83 -11.34
N THR A 175 -6.27 -10.44 -10.41
CA THR A 175 -6.47 -11.90 -10.38
C THR A 175 -7.82 -12.31 -10.96
N THR A 176 -8.89 -11.57 -10.61
CA THR A 176 -10.25 -11.89 -11.11
C THR A 176 -10.38 -11.64 -12.61
N GLY A 177 -9.61 -10.72 -13.20
CA GLY A 177 -9.57 -10.50 -14.64
C GLY A 177 -9.15 -11.74 -15.45
N LYS A 178 -8.33 -12.63 -14.83
CA LYS A 178 -7.92 -13.90 -15.46
C LYS A 178 -8.75 -15.09 -14.99
N TYR A 179 -9.11 -15.14 -13.72
CA TYR A 179 -9.69 -16.33 -13.09
C TYR A 179 -11.15 -16.15 -12.68
N GLY A 180 -11.78 -15.04 -13.07
CA GLY A 180 -13.14 -14.72 -12.67
C GLY A 180 -13.30 -14.68 -11.13
N PRO A 181 -14.48 -15.04 -10.60
CA PRO A 181 -14.74 -15.02 -9.16
C PRO A 181 -13.80 -15.91 -8.34
N ARG A 182 -13.25 -16.97 -8.94
CA ARG A 182 -12.28 -17.86 -8.28
C ARG A 182 -10.98 -17.15 -7.91
N GLY A 183 -10.64 -16.05 -8.61
CA GLY A 183 -9.48 -15.20 -8.33
C GLY A 183 -9.43 -14.66 -6.92
N ILE A 184 -10.58 -14.44 -6.26
CA ILE A 184 -10.66 -14.00 -4.85
C ILE A 184 -9.99 -15.02 -3.94
N ALA A 185 -10.33 -16.29 -4.07
CA ALA A 185 -9.72 -17.34 -3.25
C ALA A 185 -8.20 -17.49 -3.51
N TYR A 186 -7.72 -17.12 -4.70
CA TYR A 186 -6.29 -17.19 -5.03
C TYR A 186 -5.52 -16.06 -4.36
N LEU A 187 -6.02 -14.83 -4.41
CA LEU A 187 -5.36 -13.70 -3.75
C LEU A 187 -5.35 -13.83 -2.21
N GLU A 188 -6.39 -14.44 -1.62
CA GLU A 188 -6.43 -14.72 -0.18
C GLU A 188 -5.37 -15.73 0.24
N ARG A 189 -5.18 -16.80 -0.56
CA ARG A 189 -4.08 -17.76 -0.34
C ARG A 189 -2.72 -17.10 -0.49
N GLU A 190 -2.53 -16.26 -1.50
CA GLU A 190 -1.28 -15.52 -1.70
C GLU A 190 -0.97 -14.63 -0.48
N ALA A 191 -1.98 -13.96 0.08
CA ALA A 191 -1.80 -13.17 1.31
C ALA A 191 -1.34 -14.03 2.49
N GLY A 192 -1.85 -15.26 2.62
CA GLY A 192 -1.39 -16.22 3.61
C GLY A 192 0.08 -16.62 3.41
N HIS A 193 0.50 -16.86 2.16
CA HIS A 193 1.89 -17.17 1.83
C HIS A 193 2.83 -16.00 2.19
N ALA A 194 2.48 -14.78 1.78
CA ALA A 194 3.26 -13.59 2.07
C ALA A 194 3.35 -13.30 3.57
N ALA A 195 2.24 -13.45 4.29
CA ALA A 195 2.19 -13.29 5.74
C ALA A 195 3.09 -14.32 6.46
N GLN A 196 3.05 -15.59 6.03
CA GLN A 196 3.90 -16.62 6.63
C GLN A 196 5.38 -16.36 6.38
N ASN A 197 5.78 -15.96 5.16
CA ASN A 197 7.16 -15.60 4.86
C ASN A 197 7.65 -14.47 5.77
N LEU A 198 6.84 -13.43 5.95
CA LEU A 198 7.12 -12.31 6.84
C LEU A 198 7.32 -12.78 8.29
N LEU A 199 6.45 -13.66 8.80
CA LEU A 199 6.50 -14.13 10.18
C LEU A 199 7.69 -15.06 10.44
N LEU A 200 8.09 -15.88 9.47
CA LEU A 200 9.31 -16.71 9.55
C LEU A 200 10.55 -15.81 9.56
N GLN A 201 10.59 -14.80 8.69
CA GLN A 201 11.66 -13.82 8.67
C GLN A 201 11.72 -12.99 9.97
N ALA A 202 10.57 -12.57 10.50
CA ALA A 202 10.51 -11.89 11.79
C ALA A 202 11.15 -12.75 12.90
N THR A 203 10.81 -14.05 12.93
CA THR A 203 11.38 -15.00 13.90
C THR A 203 12.91 -15.11 13.76
N ALA A 204 13.41 -15.17 12.53
CA ALA A 204 14.85 -15.23 12.26
C ALA A 204 15.60 -13.95 12.69
N LEU A 205 14.90 -12.82 12.74
CA LEU A 205 15.43 -11.52 13.19
C LEU A 205 15.28 -11.30 14.72
N GLY A 206 14.78 -12.29 15.47
CA GLY A 206 14.44 -12.10 16.89
C GLY A 206 13.23 -11.19 17.12
N LEU A 207 12.43 -11.00 16.08
CA LEU A 207 11.16 -10.29 16.10
C LEU A 207 9.99 -11.28 16.12
N GLY A 208 8.80 -10.76 16.26
CA GLY A 208 7.57 -11.53 16.06
C GLY A 208 6.42 -10.64 15.59
N GLY A 209 5.30 -11.28 15.33
CA GLY A 209 4.09 -10.61 14.90
C GLY A 209 2.90 -11.55 14.94
N VAL A 210 1.73 -11.02 14.61
CA VAL A 210 0.50 -11.79 14.49
C VAL A 210 -0.31 -11.33 13.28
N PRO A 211 -0.77 -12.25 12.39
CA PRO A 211 -1.66 -11.87 11.32
C PRO A 211 -3.07 -11.67 11.88
N ILE A 212 -3.62 -10.49 11.67
CA ILE A 212 -4.95 -10.09 12.11
C ILE A 212 -5.84 -9.93 10.90
N GLY A 213 -6.93 -10.72 10.83
CA GLY A 213 -7.97 -10.62 9.81
C GLY A 213 -9.27 -10.03 10.34
N ALA A 214 -9.36 -9.76 11.65
CA ALA A 214 -10.58 -9.22 12.26
C ALA A 214 -10.51 -7.69 12.33
N PHE A 215 -11.12 -7.01 11.35
CA PHE A 215 -11.20 -5.54 11.24
C PHE A 215 -12.38 -5.14 10.35
N VAL A 216 -12.68 -3.85 10.32
CA VAL A 216 -13.69 -3.27 9.43
C VAL A 216 -12.99 -2.78 8.15
N ASP A 217 -13.16 -3.51 7.05
CA ASP A 217 -12.46 -3.30 5.77
C ASP A 217 -12.53 -1.85 5.29
N ALA A 218 -13.71 -1.25 5.26
CA ALA A 218 -13.91 0.12 4.80
C ALA A 218 -13.13 1.14 5.65
N ARG A 219 -13.01 0.91 6.97
CA ARG A 219 -12.25 1.80 7.86
C ARG A 219 -10.75 1.68 7.64
N VAL A 220 -10.25 0.46 7.46
CA VAL A 220 -8.83 0.23 7.13
C VAL A 220 -8.50 0.81 5.76
N ALA A 221 -9.36 0.58 4.76
CA ALA A 221 -9.19 1.12 3.41
C ALA A 221 -9.11 2.66 3.42
N ALA A 222 -10.00 3.32 4.16
CA ALA A 222 -9.99 4.78 4.31
C ALA A 222 -8.71 5.30 5.00
N ILE A 223 -8.23 4.62 6.05
CA ILE A 223 -6.98 5.00 6.76
C ILE A 223 -5.78 4.91 5.82
N LEU A 224 -5.72 3.87 4.98
CA LEU A 224 -4.63 3.63 4.04
C LEU A 224 -4.76 4.45 2.75
N GLY A 225 -5.91 5.05 2.47
CA GLY A 225 -6.19 5.74 1.20
C GLY A 225 -6.21 4.77 0.02
N LEU A 226 -6.80 3.57 0.20
CA LEU A 226 -6.84 2.56 -0.86
C LEU A 226 -7.77 2.98 -2.02
N PRO A 227 -7.42 2.63 -3.26
CA PRO A 227 -8.34 2.75 -4.38
C PRO A 227 -9.54 1.79 -4.21
N ALA A 228 -10.66 2.11 -4.87
CA ALA A 228 -11.93 1.40 -4.71
C ALA A 228 -11.88 -0.10 -5.09
N ASP A 229 -10.93 -0.49 -5.93
CA ASP A 229 -10.71 -1.88 -6.38
C ASP A 229 -9.67 -2.64 -5.53
N ALA A 230 -9.25 -2.04 -4.41
CA ALA A 230 -8.32 -2.66 -3.47
C ALA A 230 -8.96 -2.83 -2.10
N ARG A 231 -8.71 -3.98 -1.48
CA ARG A 231 -9.18 -4.28 -0.12
C ARG A 231 -8.05 -4.75 0.79
N PRO A 232 -8.14 -4.46 2.11
CA PRO A 232 -7.22 -5.01 3.09
C PRO A 232 -7.48 -6.51 3.32
N LEU A 233 -6.41 -7.26 3.58
CA LEU A 233 -6.48 -8.70 3.82
C LEU A 233 -5.90 -9.08 5.19
N TYR A 234 -4.77 -8.46 5.58
CA TYR A 234 -4.14 -8.69 6.88
C TYR A 234 -3.54 -7.40 7.44
N LEU A 235 -3.68 -7.22 8.75
CA LEU A 235 -2.87 -6.31 9.56
C LEU A 235 -1.88 -7.16 10.36
N ILE A 236 -0.58 -6.91 10.22
CA ILE A 236 0.46 -7.70 10.87
C ILE A 236 1.34 -6.75 11.69
N PRO A 237 0.97 -6.49 12.96
CA PRO A 237 1.85 -5.80 13.89
C PRO A 237 3.12 -6.61 14.11
N VAL A 238 4.27 -5.94 14.09
CA VAL A 238 5.59 -6.54 14.20
C VAL A 238 6.47 -5.76 15.17
N GLY A 239 7.30 -6.47 15.92
CA GLY A 239 8.21 -5.89 16.89
C GLY A 239 8.97 -6.94 17.68
N ARG A 240 9.78 -6.51 18.64
CA ARG A 240 10.42 -7.41 19.58
C ARG A 240 9.44 -7.91 20.63
N PRO A 241 9.62 -9.16 21.13
CA PRO A 241 8.79 -9.68 22.22
C PRO A 241 8.81 -8.77 23.45
N GLY A 242 7.61 -8.45 23.95
CA GLY A 242 7.43 -7.76 25.21
C GLY A 242 7.50 -8.69 26.42
N PRO A 243 7.60 -8.14 27.63
CA PRO A 243 7.73 -8.93 28.86
C PRO A 243 6.50 -9.80 29.17
N GLY A 244 5.33 -9.44 28.63
CA GLY A 244 4.06 -10.16 28.84
C GLY A 244 3.82 -11.29 27.85
N ASP A 245 4.70 -11.51 26.87
CA ASP A 245 4.46 -12.54 25.87
C ASP A 245 4.89 -13.93 26.37
N SER A 246 3.90 -14.82 26.47
CA SER A 246 4.09 -16.22 26.85
C SER A 246 4.83 -17.07 25.80
N ALA A 247 5.28 -16.47 24.68
CA ALA A 247 6.12 -17.16 23.71
C ALA A 247 7.48 -17.60 24.32
N SER A 248 7.89 -17.00 25.44
CA SER A 248 9.06 -17.42 26.23
C SER A 248 8.76 -18.50 27.29
N LYS A 249 7.48 -18.79 27.57
CA LYS A 249 7.10 -19.85 28.53
C LYS A 249 6.73 -21.13 27.78
N PRO A 250 7.39 -22.26 28.03
CA PRO A 250 6.90 -23.54 27.51
C PRO A 250 5.47 -23.75 28.04
N ARG A 251 4.48 -23.89 27.14
CA ARG A 251 3.15 -24.30 27.54
C ARG A 251 3.29 -25.68 28.18
N SER A 252 3.07 -25.76 29.50
CA SER A 252 2.87 -27.05 30.15
C SER A 252 1.81 -27.81 29.36
N ALA A 253 2.13 -29.03 28.92
CA ALA A 253 1.19 -29.94 28.27
C ALA A 253 -0.02 -30.09 29.18
N ARG A 254 -1.20 -29.74 28.65
CA ARG A 254 -2.48 -30.17 29.19
C ARG A 254 -2.98 -31.32 28.33
#